data_813d64b238de258e7234829df1ae7d67
#
_entry.id   813d64b238de258e7234829df1ae7d67
#
_cell.length_a   1.000
_cell.length_b   1.000
_cell.length_c   1.000
_cell.angle_alpha   90.00
_cell.angle_beta   90.00
_cell.angle_gamma   90.00
#
_symmetry.space_group_name_H-M   'P 1'
#
loop_
_entity.id
_entity.type
_entity.pdbx_description
1 polymer ?
#
loop_
_entity_poly.entity_id
_entity_poly.type
_entity_poly.pdbx_seq_one_letter_code
_entity_poly.pdbx_strand_id
1 'polypeptide(L)'
;LEAAAAPLMDHLLLQGPRLALISTSPTGPALAERFLHDPIASPLVAGHNYQAGQQYVNLGYLAGGSSGVLYFAIFPAKAAPFTLDGQQAWQLPPLQGIQKLSDFAALIVLTDNADSGRVWIEQTGFTIGNTPILMVISAQAEPMILPYYDSGQIKGLVTGLAGGEAYGQTFIRPDAQTGHTQRYWNSFSTGTLVAEILIVVGALWSSVTGWRARRDKSGEGI
;
A
#
# COMPACT_ATOMS: atom_id res chain seq x y z
N LEU A 1 1.72 6.39 -0.87
CA LEU A 1 1.62 4.93 -0.97
C LEU A 1 2.95 4.30 -1.41
N GLU A 2 3.58 4.77 -2.51
CA GLU A 2 4.86 4.24 -3.02
C GLU A 2 5.93 4.16 -1.93
N ALA A 3 6.15 5.24 -1.18
CA ALA A 3 7.13 5.28 -0.10
C ALA A 3 6.84 4.30 1.04
N ALA A 4 5.56 4.00 1.31
CA ALA A 4 5.16 3.00 2.29
C ALA A 4 5.34 1.56 1.76
N ALA A 5 5.17 1.36 0.45
CA ALA A 5 5.29 0.06 -0.20
C ALA A 5 6.75 -0.32 -0.53
N ALA A 6 7.62 0.67 -0.74
CA ALA A 6 8.99 0.42 -1.21
C ALA A 6 9.79 -0.56 -0.34
N PRO A 7 9.79 -0.49 1.00
CA PRO A 7 10.52 -1.46 1.81
C PRO A 7 9.98 -2.90 1.68
N LEU A 8 8.65 -3.05 1.63
CA LEU A 8 8.04 -4.37 1.41
C LEU A 8 8.42 -4.94 0.04
N MET A 9 8.33 -4.11 -0.99
CA MET A 9 8.65 -4.53 -2.36
C MET A 9 10.14 -4.85 -2.53
N ASP A 10 11.02 -4.05 -1.94
CA ASP A 10 12.46 -4.33 -1.95
C ASP A 10 12.75 -5.69 -1.29
N HIS A 11 12.19 -5.93 -0.10
CA HIS A 11 12.34 -7.21 0.58
C HIS A 11 11.78 -8.38 -0.24
N LEU A 12 10.62 -8.20 -0.87
CA LEU A 12 10.00 -9.19 -1.73
C LEU A 12 10.89 -9.50 -2.94
N LEU A 13 11.36 -8.47 -3.64
CA LEU A 13 12.15 -8.60 -4.87
C LEU A 13 13.53 -9.23 -4.63
N LEU A 14 14.09 -9.08 -3.43
CA LEU A 14 15.30 -9.82 -3.01
C LEU A 14 15.14 -11.33 -3.06
N GLN A 15 13.90 -11.84 -2.91
CA GLN A 15 13.59 -13.26 -2.99
C GLN A 15 13.44 -13.78 -4.43
N GLY A 16 13.45 -12.88 -5.43
CA GLY A 16 13.30 -13.21 -6.84
C GLY A 16 11.92 -13.78 -7.25
N PRO A 17 10.79 -13.31 -6.69
CA PRO A 17 9.49 -13.85 -7.04
C PRO A 17 9.09 -13.46 -8.47
N ARG A 18 8.20 -14.24 -9.04
CA ARG A 18 7.47 -13.84 -10.25
C ARG A 18 6.28 -12.98 -9.86
N LEU A 19 6.04 -11.88 -10.59
CA LEU A 19 4.99 -10.93 -10.27
C LEU A 19 3.94 -10.87 -11.38
N ALA A 20 2.67 -10.76 -10.98
CA ALA A 20 1.58 -10.34 -11.84
C ALA A 20 1.00 -9.04 -11.28
N LEU A 21 1.02 -7.98 -12.05
CA LEU A 21 0.51 -6.66 -11.69
C LEU A 21 -0.83 -6.42 -12.37
N ILE A 22 -1.83 -5.99 -11.62
CA ILE A 22 -3.15 -5.64 -12.14
C ILE A 22 -3.69 -4.47 -11.33
N SER A 23 -4.45 -3.59 -11.94
CA SER A 23 -5.00 -2.43 -11.26
C SER A 23 -6.46 -2.20 -11.58
N THR A 24 -7.25 -1.85 -10.56
CA THR A 24 -8.63 -1.35 -10.69
C THR A 24 -8.69 0.17 -10.90
N SER A 25 -7.52 0.85 -10.91
CA SER A 25 -7.40 2.26 -11.30
C SER A 25 -6.84 2.36 -12.73
N PRO A 26 -7.42 3.19 -13.61
CA PRO A 26 -6.91 3.36 -14.97
C PRO A 26 -5.45 3.83 -15.06
N THR A 27 -4.99 4.60 -14.08
CA THR A 27 -3.60 5.09 -13.99
C THR A 27 -2.65 4.09 -13.32
N GLY A 28 -3.20 3.08 -12.65
CA GLY A 28 -2.44 2.12 -11.85
C GLY A 28 -1.39 1.34 -12.63
N PRO A 29 -1.66 0.85 -13.84
CA PRO A 29 -0.65 0.12 -14.62
C PRO A 29 0.60 0.93 -14.92
N ALA A 30 0.44 2.20 -15.30
CA ALA A 30 1.57 3.10 -15.57
C ALA A 30 2.34 3.45 -14.27
N LEU A 31 1.62 3.61 -13.15
CA LEU A 31 2.25 3.83 -11.84
C LEU A 31 3.04 2.60 -11.38
N ALA A 32 2.55 1.40 -11.64
CA ALA A 32 3.24 0.16 -11.33
C ALA A 32 4.55 0.01 -12.13
N GLU A 33 4.54 0.33 -13.44
CA GLU A 33 5.76 0.36 -14.27
C GLU A 33 6.76 1.39 -13.74
N ARG A 34 6.30 2.60 -13.44
CA ARG A 34 7.15 3.63 -12.85
C ARG A 34 7.75 3.17 -11.52
N PHE A 35 6.95 2.55 -10.65
CA PHE A 35 7.41 2.07 -9.36
C PHE A 35 8.49 0.99 -9.47
N LEU A 36 8.40 0.12 -10.48
CA LEU A 36 9.40 -0.92 -10.71
C LEU A 36 10.69 -0.39 -11.35
N HIS A 37 10.64 0.67 -12.15
CA HIS A 37 11.75 1.04 -13.02
C HIS A 37 12.31 2.44 -12.79
N ASP A 38 11.58 3.36 -12.15
CA ASP A 38 12.06 4.72 -11.92
C ASP A 38 13.03 4.79 -10.72
N PRO A 39 14.35 4.99 -10.96
CA PRO A 39 15.33 5.05 -9.89
C PRO A 39 15.19 6.31 -9.02
N ILE A 40 14.44 7.31 -9.47
CA ILE A 40 14.16 8.53 -8.68
C ILE A 40 12.97 8.27 -7.76
N ALA A 41 11.89 7.65 -8.29
CA ALA A 41 10.70 7.36 -7.53
C ALA A 41 10.90 6.21 -6.54
N SER A 42 11.58 5.14 -6.96
CA SER A 42 11.74 3.92 -6.17
C SER A 42 13.13 3.31 -6.34
N PRO A 43 14.19 3.95 -5.85
CA PRO A 43 15.57 3.55 -6.12
C PRO A 43 15.90 2.12 -5.66
N LEU A 44 15.34 1.67 -4.54
CA LEU A 44 15.55 0.31 -4.05
C LEU A 44 14.90 -0.71 -5.00
N VAL A 45 13.65 -0.49 -5.34
CA VAL A 45 12.85 -1.38 -6.20
C VAL A 45 13.41 -1.41 -7.62
N ALA A 46 13.74 -0.27 -8.19
CA ALA A 46 14.32 -0.17 -9.54
C ALA A 46 15.70 -0.84 -9.64
N GLY A 47 16.45 -0.90 -8.54
CA GLY A 47 17.76 -1.56 -8.47
C GLY A 47 17.70 -3.06 -8.75
N HIS A 48 16.54 -3.71 -8.58
CA HIS A 48 16.37 -5.14 -8.87
C HIS A 48 16.24 -5.46 -10.37
N ASN A 49 16.04 -4.46 -11.22
CA ASN A 49 16.02 -4.57 -12.69
C ASN A 49 15.10 -5.68 -13.22
N TYR A 50 13.85 -5.74 -12.73
CA TYR A 50 12.87 -6.73 -13.15
C TYR A 50 12.50 -6.56 -14.63
N GLN A 51 12.52 -7.64 -15.38
CA GLN A 51 12.26 -7.68 -16.82
C GLN A 51 10.82 -8.07 -17.10
N ALA A 52 10.10 -7.24 -17.87
CA ALA A 52 8.74 -7.55 -18.34
C ALA A 52 8.71 -8.84 -19.15
N GLY A 53 7.69 -9.65 -18.97
CA GLY A 53 7.52 -10.93 -19.65
C GLY A 53 8.42 -12.05 -19.13
N GLN A 54 9.43 -11.77 -18.32
CA GLN A 54 10.35 -12.75 -17.75
C GLN A 54 10.13 -12.94 -16.24
N GLN A 55 10.22 -11.87 -15.48
CA GLN A 55 10.06 -11.88 -14.03
C GLN A 55 8.72 -11.28 -13.58
N TYR A 56 8.15 -10.38 -14.37
CA TYR A 56 6.82 -9.86 -14.10
C TYR A 56 5.99 -9.72 -15.36
N VAL A 57 4.67 -9.64 -15.17
CA VAL A 57 3.70 -9.24 -16.19
C VAL A 57 2.83 -8.13 -15.66
N ASN A 58 2.54 -7.13 -16.47
CA ASN A 58 1.55 -6.10 -16.18
C ASN A 58 0.28 -6.41 -16.99
N LEU A 59 -0.76 -6.84 -16.29
CA LEU A 59 -2.07 -7.20 -16.84
C LEU A 59 -2.95 -5.99 -17.14
N GLY A 60 -2.45 -4.79 -16.86
CA GLY A 60 -3.14 -3.55 -17.18
C GLY A 60 -4.29 -3.21 -16.23
N TYR A 61 -5.28 -2.51 -16.79
CA TYR A 61 -6.46 -2.03 -16.06
C TYR A 61 -7.59 -3.05 -16.09
N LEU A 62 -8.06 -3.42 -14.91
CA LEU A 62 -9.22 -4.28 -14.72
C LEU A 62 -10.48 -3.42 -14.59
N ALA A 63 -11.27 -3.36 -15.65
CA ALA A 63 -12.52 -2.63 -15.67
C ALA A 63 -13.63 -3.32 -14.86
N GLY A 64 -14.68 -2.59 -14.51
CA GLY A 64 -15.89 -3.12 -13.90
C GLY A 64 -15.95 -3.07 -12.37
N GLY A 65 -14.96 -2.43 -11.71
CA GLY A 65 -14.95 -2.28 -10.26
C GLY A 65 -15.08 -3.62 -9.53
N SER A 66 -16.02 -3.72 -8.59
CA SER A 66 -16.29 -4.94 -7.82
C SER A 66 -16.61 -6.16 -8.71
N SER A 67 -17.44 -5.99 -9.73
CA SER A 67 -17.77 -7.09 -10.67
C SER A 67 -16.56 -7.52 -11.51
N GLY A 68 -15.70 -6.59 -11.86
CA GLY A 68 -14.44 -6.88 -12.56
C GLY A 68 -13.50 -7.72 -11.70
N VAL A 69 -13.33 -7.33 -10.43
CA VAL A 69 -12.51 -8.09 -9.47
C VAL A 69 -13.10 -9.48 -9.23
N LEU A 70 -14.41 -9.60 -9.07
CA LEU A 70 -15.10 -10.88 -8.94
C LEU A 70 -14.86 -11.78 -10.15
N TYR A 71 -14.99 -11.22 -11.36
CA TYR A 71 -14.77 -11.97 -12.59
C TYR A 71 -13.30 -12.42 -12.73
N PHE A 72 -12.37 -11.55 -12.37
CA PHE A 72 -10.95 -11.90 -12.31
C PHE A 72 -10.67 -12.98 -11.26
N ALA A 73 -11.32 -12.91 -10.11
CA ALA A 73 -11.16 -13.90 -9.04
C ALA A 73 -11.56 -15.32 -9.49
N ILE A 74 -12.59 -15.42 -10.34
CA ILE A 74 -13.12 -16.71 -10.82
C ILE A 74 -12.41 -17.15 -12.11
N PHE A 75 -12.16 -16.23 -13.04
CA PHE A 75 -11.65 -16.50 -14.37
C PHE A 75 -10.49 -15.56 -14.73
N PRO A 76 -9.34 -15.64 -14.05
CA PRO A 76 -8.27 -14.66 -14.21
C PRO A 76 -7.77 -14.55 -15.65
N ALA A 77 -7.57 -15.66 -16.34
CA ALA A 77 -7.11 -15.65 -17.72
C ALA A 77 -8.12 -15.07 -18.73
N LYS A 78 -9.42 -15.14 -18.43
CA LYS A 78 -10.46 -14.53 -19.27
C LYS A 78 -10.65 -13.05 -18.97
N ALA A 79 -10.51 -12.66 -17.72
CA ALA A 79 -10.66 -11.29 -17.29
C ALA A 79 -9.50 -10.38 -17.75
N ALA A 80 -8.29 -10.92 -17.75
CA ALA A 80 -7.06 -10.22 -18.15
C ALA A 80 -6.20 -11.12 -19.07
N PRO A 81 -6.61 -11.34 -20.34
CA PRO A 81 -5.92 -12.26 -21.25
C PRO A 81 -4.60 -11.73 -21.77
N PHE A 82 -4.42 -10.39 -21.77
CA PHE A 82 -3.26 -9.74 -22.37
C PHE A 82 -2.49 -8.92 -21.32
N THR A 83 -1.22 -8.73 -21.58
CA THR A 83 -0.39 -7.74 -20.87
C THR A 83 -0.73 -6.33 -21.35
N LEU A 84 -0.22 -5.33 -20.64
CA LEU A 84 -0.31 -3.92 -21.03
C LEU A 84 0.23 -3.70 -22.48
N ASP A 85 1.23 -4.47 -22.89
CA ASP A 85 1.86 -4.42 -24.24
C ASP A 85 1.14 -5.29 -25.28
N GLY A 86 0.00 -5.90 -24.92
CA GLY A 86 -0.81 -6.71 -25.85
C GLY A 86 -0.33 -8.15 -26.08
N GLN A 87 0.63 -8.65 -25.31
CA GLN A 87 1.07 -10.05 -25.39
C GLN A 87 0.08 -10.97 -24.66
N GLN A 88 0.02 -12.24 -25.03
CA GLN A 88 -0.78 -13.23 -24.32
C GLN A 88 -0.17 -13.52 -22.94
N ALA A 89 -0.71 -12.90 -21.90
CA ALA A 89 -0.11 -12.86 -20.57
C ALA A 89 0.11 -14.24 -19.94
N TRP A 90 -0.84 -15.15 -20.12
CA TRP A 90 -0.87 -16.46 -19.47
C TRP A 90 0.06 -17.50 -20.12
N GLN A 91 0.70 -17.15 -21.24
CA GLN A 91 1.75 -17.93 -21.86
C GLN A 91 3.16 -17.51 -21.41
N LEU A 92 3.26 -16.37 -20.75
CA LEU A 92 4.54 -15.83 -20.31
C LEU A 92 5.03 -16.51 -19.02
N PRO A 93 6.35 -16.61 -18.83
CA PRO A 93 6.99 -17.26 -17.69
C PRO A 93 6.41 -16.90 -16.31
N PRO A 94 6.07 -15.63 -16.00
CA PRO A 94 5.54 -15.28 -14.69
C PRO A 94 4.20 -15.94 -14.34
N LEU A 95 3.36 -16.22 -15.34
CA LEU A 95 2.03 -16.84 -15.17
C LEU A 95 1.96 -18.29 -15.59
N GLN A 96 3.07 -18.86 -16.03
CA GLN A 96 3.10 -20.26 -16.45
C GLN A 96 2.73 -21.20 -15.30
N GLY A 97 1.70 -22.01 -15.51
CA GLY A 97 1.19 -22.95 -14.53
C GLY A 97 0.11 -22.38 -13.58
N ILE A 98 -0.14 -21.07 -13.63
CA ILE A 98 -1.21 -20.42 -12.85
C ILE A 98 -2.54 -20.54 -13.60
N GLN A 99 -3.59 -21.03 -12.94
CA GLN A 99 -4.94 -21.16 -13.49
C GLN A 99 -5.98 -20.38 -12.68
N LYS A 100 -5.75 -20.22 -11.38
CA LYS A 100 -6.67 -19.59 -10.43
C LYS A 100 -5.89 -18.78 -9.38
N LEU A 101 -6.58 -17.92 -8.64
CA LEU A 101 -5.94 -17.07 -7.63
C LEU A 101 -5.25 -17.85 -6.51
N SER A 102 -5.77 -19.02 -6.16
CA SER A 102 -5.15 -19.88 -5.13
C SER A 102 -3.84 -20.55 -5.58
N ASP A 103 -3.41 -20.39 -6.82
CA ASP A 103 -2.13 -20.88 -7.31
C ASP A 103 -1.00 -19.85 -7.09
N PHE A 104 -1.35 -18.60 -6.73
CA PHE A 104 -0.38 -17.59 -6.33
C PHE A 104 0.11 -17.82 -4.89
N ALA A 105 1.35 -17.48 -4.63
CA ALA A 105 1.93 -17.55 -3.29
C ALA A 105 1.31 -16.51 -2.32
N ALA A 106 0.95 -15.34 -2.83
CA ALA A 106 0.27 -14.28 -2.09
C ALA A 106 -0.49 -13.34 -3.03
N LEU A 107 -1.53 -12.69 -2.52
CA LEU A 107 -2.16 -11.51 -3.10
C LEU A 107 -1.74 -10.29 -2.30
N ILE A 108 -1.06 -9.35 -2.95
CA ILE A 108 -0.62 -8.10 -2.31
C ILE A 108 -1.43 -6.95 -2.89
N VAL A 109 -2.19 -6.27 -2.06
CA VAL A 109 -3.04 -5.14 -2.45
C VAL A 109 -2.38 -3.83 -2.00
N LEU A 110 -2.07 -2.96 -2.96
CA LEU A 110 -1.53 -1.62 -2.72
C LEU A 110 -2.63 -0.60 -3.02
N THR A 111 -3.12 0.13 -2.01
CA THR A 111 -4.19 1.10 -2.21
C THR A 111 -4.17 2.23 -1.19
N ASP A 112 -4.54 3.44 -1.63
CA ASP A 112 -4.84 4.59 -0.79
C ASP A 112 -6.35 4.73 -0.50
N ASN A 113 -7.18 3.90 -1.15
CA ASN A 113 -8.63 3.93 -1.06
C ASN A 113 -9.15 2.67 -0.35
N ALA A 114 -9.86 2.87 0.76
CA ALA A 114 -10.40 1.78 1.56
C ALA A 114 -11.45 0.94 0.80
N ASP A 115 -12.31 1.57 -0.01
CA ASP A 115 -13.34 0.85 -0.77
C ASP A 115 -12.70 -0.08 -1.81
N SER A 116 -11.65 0.39 -2.50
CA SER A 116 -10.88 -0.47 -3.41
C SER A 116 -10.22 -1.64 -2.67
N GLY A 117 -9.68 -1.40 -1.48
CA GLY A 117 -9.12 -2.46 -0.63
C GLY A 117 -10.17 -3.51 -0.25
N ARG A 118 -11.33 -3.06 0.22
CA ARG A 118 -12.45 -3.93 0.58
C ARG A 118 -12.92 -4.77 -0.60
N VAL A 119 -13.05 -4.18 -1.78
CA VAL A 119 -13.43 -4.90 -3.00
C VAL A 119 -12.50 -6.08 -3.25
N TRP A 120 -11.18 -5.89 -3.15
CA TRP A 120 -10.23 -7.01 -3.32
C TRP A 120 -10.42 -8.09 -2.25
N ILE A 121 -10.56 -7.73 -0.97
CA ILE A 121 -10.75 -8.71 0.11
C ILE A 121 -12.05 -9.50 -0.10
N GLU A 122 -13.16 -8.80 -0.29
CA GLU A 122 -14.49 -9.40 -0.33
C GLU A 122 -14.75 -10.24 -1.60
N GLN A 123 -14.25 -9.76 -2.76
CA GLN A 123 -14.48 -10.44 -4.03
C GLN A 123 -13.51 -11.61 -4.28
N THR A 124 -12.35 -11.63 -3.62
CA THR A 124 -11.40 -12.75 -3.78
C THR A 124 -11.50 -13.78 -2.67
N GLY A 125 -12.05 -13.44 -1.49
CA GLY A 125 -12.02 -14.25 -0.28
C GLY A 125 -12.55 -15.68 -0.45
N PHE A 126 -13.52 -15.91 -1.33
CA PHE A 126 -14.07 -17.25 -1.56
C PHE A 126 -13.32 -18.08 -2.62
N THR A 127 -12.46 -17.46 -3.44
CA THR A 127 -11.69 -18.14 -4.50
C THR A 127 -10.22 -18.33 -4.17
N ILE A 128 -9.70 -17.50 -3.25
CA ILE A 128 -8.27 -17.41 -2.98
C ILE A 128 -7.74 -18.61 -2.13
N GLY A 129 -8.63 -19.36 -1.50
CA GLY A 129 -8.26 -20.53 -0.68
C GLY A 129 -7.37 -20.15 0.50
N ASN A 130 -6.21 -20.81 0.61
CA ASN A 130 -5.22 -20.54 1.66
C ASN A 130 -4.17 -19.47 1.30
N THR A 131 -4.23 -18.90 0.10
CA THR A 131 -3.30 -17.86 -0.34
C THR A 131 -3.49 -16.61 0.52
N PRO A 132 -2.44 -16.10 1.20
CA PRO A 132 -2.56 -14.96 2.07
C PRO A 132 -2.83 -13.69 1.28
N ILE A 133 -3.74 -12.86 1.81
CA ILE A 133 -3.92 -11.48 1.38
C ILE A 133 -3.06 -10.59 2.29
N LEU A 134 -2.19 -9.80 1.67
CA LEU A 134 -1.36 -8.80 2.34
C LEU A 134 -1.75 -7.42 1.80
N MET A 135 -1.70 -6.40 2.64
CA MET A 135 -2.10 -5.06 2.23
C MET A 135 -1.08 -4.00 2.63
N VAL A 136 -0.84 -3.06 1.71
CA VAL A 136 -0.19 -1.78 2.01
C VAL A 136 -1.20 -0.69 1.69
N ILE A 137 -1.57 0.07 2.69
CA ILE A 137 -2.61 1.09 2.60
C ILE A 137 -2.14 2.45 3.11
N SER A 138 -2.84 3.51 2.72
CA SER A 138 -2.65 4.81 3.35
C SER A 138 -3.18 4.81 4.79
N ALA A 139 -2.65 5.67 5.65
CA ALA A 139 -3.11 5.80 7.03
C ALA A 139 -4.61 6.17 7.13
N GLN A 140 -5.13 6.92 6.16
CA GLN A 140 -6.55 7.28 6.13
C GLN A 140 -7.48 6.08 5.82
N ALA A 141 -7.00 5.05 5.15
CA ALA A 141 -7.78 3.84 4.85
C ALA A 141 -7.77 2.83 6.00
N GLU A 142 -6.85 2.97 6.96
CA GLU A 142 -6.63 2.02 8.05
C GLU A 142 -7.89 1.70 8.86
N PRO A 143 -8.69 2.68 9.34
CA PRO A 143 -9.85 2.37 10.19
C PRO A 143 -10.87 1.46 9.53
N MET A 144 -10.97 1.49 8.20
CA MET A 144 -11.92 0.65 7.44
C MET A 144 -11.35 -0.72 7.07
N ILE A 145 -10.04 -0.87 7.06
CA ILE A 145 -9.35 -2.12 6.69
C ILE A 145 -8.94 -2.93 7.93
N LEU A 146 -8.66 -2.27 9.04
CA LEU A 146 -8.23 -2.92 10.28
C LEU A 146 -9.15 -4.07 10.74
N PRO A 147 -10.50 -3.98 10.66
CA PRO A 147 -11.39 -5.09 11.01
C PRO A 147 -11.16 -6.38 10.21
N TYR A 148 -10.71 -6.27 8.95
CA TYR A 148 -10.36 -7.44 8.13
C TYR A 148 -9.05 -8.10 8.58
N TYR A 149 -8.13 -7.30 9.11
CA TYR A 149 -6.91 -7.81 9.72
C TYR A 149 -7.22 -8.51 11.05
N ASP A 150 -8.01 -7.87 11.93
CA ASP A 150 -8.40 -8.41 13.23
C ASP A 150 -9.19 -9.72 13.10
N SER A 151 -10.03 -9.83 12.08
CA SER A 151 -10.78 -11.08 11.77
C SER A 151 -9.94 -12.14 11.07
N GLY A 152 -8.69 -11.83 10.70
CA GLY A 152 -7.78 -12.76 10.03
C GLY A 152 -8.08 -12.99 8.55
N GLN A 153 -8.92 -12.18 7.91
CA GLN A 153 -9.17 -12.22 6.47
C GLN A 153 -7.95 -11.74 5.67
N ILE A 154 -7.21 -10.78 6.19
CA ILE A 154 -5.88 -10.40 5.69
C ILE A 154 -4.81 -10.83 6.69
N LYS A 155 -3.65 -11.26 6.17
CA LYS A 155 -2.58 -11.88 6.98
C LYS A 155 -1.42 -10.93 7.28
N GLY A 156 -1.38 -9.78 6.61
CA GLY A 156 -0.39 -8.73 6.85
C GLY A 156 -0.92 -7.38 6.41
N LEU A 157 -0.61 -6.36 7.20
CA LEU A 157 -1.05 -4.99 6.98
C LEU A 157 0.10 -4.02 7.27
N VAL A 158 0.40 -3.19 6.29
CA VAL A 158 1.33 -2.06 6.42
C VAL A 158 0.53 -0.77 6.18
N THR A 159 0.50 0.13 7.17
CA THR A 159 -0.31 1.34 7.13
C THR A 159 0.54 2.60 7.05
N GLY A 160 0.33 3.36 6.01
CA GLY A 160 0.97 4.65 5.81
C GLY A 160 2.49 4.61 5.82
N LEU A 161 3.09 5.78 5.86
CA LEU A 161 4.55 5.93 5.83
C LEU A 161 5.21 5.36 7.10
N ALA A 162 4.56 5.51 8.26
CA ALA A 162 5.07 4.99 9.52
C ALA A 162 5.15 3.45 9.52
N GLY A 163 4.12 2.78 8.98
CA GLY A 163 4.12 1.32 8.84
C GLY A 163 5.18 0.84 7.86
N GLY A 164 5.38 1.56 6.75
CA GLY A 164 6.45 1.26 5.79
C GLY A 164 7.85 1.40 6.40
N GLU A 165 8.07 2.46 7.17
CA GLU A 165 9.35 2.68 7.87
C GLU A 165 9.59 1.59 8.93
N ALA A 166 8.58 1.27 9.75
CA ALA A 166 8.69 0.20 10.75
C ALA A 166 8.98 -1.16 10.13
N TYR A 167 8.35 -1.47 8.97
CA TYR A 167 8.64 -2.66 8.20
C TYR A 167 10.10 -2.67 7.73
N GLY A 168 10.58 -1.58 7.16
CA GLY A 168 11.95 -1.43 6.68
C GLY A 168 12.98 -1.64 7.78
N GLN A 169 12.77 -1.05 8.95
CA GLN A 169 13.66 -1.19 10.11
C GLN A 169 13.68 -2.61 10.67
N THR A 170 12.58 -3.35 10.56
CA THR A 170 12.46 -4.70 11.12
C THR A 170 13.04 -5.77 10.19
N PHE A 171 12.82 -5.66 8.89
CA PHE A 171 13.09 -6.74 7.92
C PHE A 171 14.20 -6.42 6.93
N ILE A 172 14.55 -5.14 6.76
CA ILE A 172 15.65 -4.70 5.91
C ILE A 172 16.79 -4.25 6.83
N ARG A 173 18.03 -4.61 6.50
CA ARG A 173 19.18 -4.23 7.34
C ARG A 173 19.24 -2.71 7.55
N PRO A 174 19.60 -2.23 8.77
CA PRO A 174 19.70 -0.80 9.07
C PRO A 174 20.64 0.00 8.16
N ASP A 175 21.64 -0.66 7.59
CA ASP A 175 22.62 -0.12 6.65
C ASP A 175 22.08 0.00 5.20
N ALA A 176 20.98 -0.71 4.88
CA ALA A 176 20.26 -0.55 3.63
C ALA A 176 19.23 0.61 3.65
N GLN A 177 19.23 1.44 4.67
CA GLN A 177 18.37 2.63 4.83
C GLN A 177 18.72 3.70 3.78
N THR A 178 18.52 3.37 2.53
CA THR A 178 18.82 4.29 1.46
C THR A 178 17.57 4.96 0.95
N GLY A 179 17.38 6.12 1.49
CA GLY A 179 17.03 7.25 0.66
C GLY A 179 15.55 7.55 0.50
N HIS A 180 14.65 6.68 0.10
CA HIS A 180 13.32 7.13 -0.33
C HIS A 180 12.34 7.23 0.83
N THR A 181 12.12 6.16 1.55
CA THR A 181 11.22 6.14 2.71
C THR A 181 11.73 7.07 3.81
N GLN A 182 13.05 7.05 4.08
CA GLN A 182 13.66 7.90 5.10
C GLN A 182 13.61 9.38 4.77
N ARG A 183 13.72 9.76 3.48
CA ARG A 183 13.56 11.17 3.05
C ARG A 183 12.16 11.68 3.36
N TYR A 184 11.13 10.90 3.07
CA TYR A 184 9.75 11.25 3.39
C TYR A 184 9.47 11.13 4.89
N TRP A 185 10.04 10.14 5.56
CA TRP A 185 9.91 9.94 6.99
C TRP A 185 10.45 11.11 7.80
N ASN A 186 11.62 11.60 7.50
CA ASN A 186 12.23 12.75 8.19
C ASN A 186 11.35 14.00 8.05
N SER A 187 10.84 14.28 6.85
CA SER A 187 9.94 15.41 6.63
C SER A 187 8.60 15.22 7.33
N PHE A 188 8.04 14.02 7.29
CA PHE A 188 6.78 13.68 7.94
C PHE A 188 6.89 13.77 9.47
N SER A 189 7.90 13.14 10.07
CA SER A 189 8.11 13.13 11.52
C SER A 189 8.38 14.54 12.07
N THR A 190 9.17 15.34 11.36
CA THR A 190 9.39 16.73 11.75
C THR A 190 8.10 17.55 11.66
N GLY A 191 7.31 17.38 10.59
CA GLY A 191 6.02 18.06 10.43
C GLY A 191 5.02 17.68 11.52
N THR A 192 4.95 16.41 11.86
CA THR A 192 4.08 15.90 12.95
C THR A 192 4.49 16.49 14.29
N LEU A 193 5.77 16.48 14.61
CA LEU A 193 6.30 17.06 15.85
C LEU A 193 5.99 18.56 15.97
N VAL A 194 6.13 19.32 14.90
CA VAL A 194 5.76 20.74 14.88
C VAL A 194 4.27 20.92 15.11
N ALA A 195 3.42 20.12 14.47
CA ALA A 195 1.98 20.18 14.66
C ALA A 195 1.58 19.85 16.11
N GLU A 196 2.18 18.84 16.71
CA GLU A 196 1.95 18.48 18.13
C GLU A 196 2.35 19.62 19.07
N ILE A 197 3.51 20.24 18.85
CA ILE A 197 3.95 21.40 19.65
C ILE A 197 2.94 22.54 19.53
N LEU A 198 2.47 22.87 18.33
CA LEU A 198 1.49 23.92 18.10
C LEU A 198 0.16 23.64 18.82
N ILE A 199 -0.31 22.41 18.80
CA ILE A 199 -1.54 21.99 19.51
C ILE A 199 -1.36 22.17 21.01
N VAL A 200 -0.25 21.71 21.59
CA VAL A 200 0.05 21.85 23.02
C VAL A 200 0.15 23.32 23.42
N VAL A 201 0.88 24.13 22.65
CA VAL A 201 1.00 25.57 22.90
C VAL A 201 -0.35 26.26 22.82
N GLY A 202 -1.17 25.94 21.81
CA GLY A 202 -2.52 26.46 21.64
C GLY A 202 -3.45 26.09 22.81
N ALA A 203 -3.39 24.85 23.27
CA ALA A 203 -4.16 24.39 24.44
C ALA A 203 -3.76 25.10 25.71
N LEU A 204 -2.45 25.26 25.95
CA LEU A 204 -1.92 26.01 27.11
C LEU A 204 -2.34 27.48 27.06
N TRP A 205 -2.22 28.13 25.90
CA TRP A 205 -2.65 29.50 25.70
C TRP A 205 -4.14 29.68 25.97
N SER A 206 -4.98 28.83 25.45
CA SER A 206 -6.42 28.82 25.65
C SER A 206 -6.77 28.65 27.16
N SER A 207 -6.06 27.76 27.84
CA SER A 207 -6.25 27.52 29.26
C SER A 207 -5.90 28.76 30.12
N VAL A 208 -4.78 29.41 29.81
CA VAL A 208 -4.33 30.63 30.52
C VAL A 208 -5.29 31.79 30.28
N THR A 209 -5.70 32.01 29.04
CA THR A 209 -6.63 33.08 28.68
C THR A 209 -8.02 32.87 29.28
N GLY A 210 -8.51 31.63 29.27
CA GLY A 210 -9.77 31.25 29.89
C GLY A 210 -9.75 31.43 31.43
N TRP A 211 -8.63 31.11 32.06
CA TRP A 211 -8.46 31.32 33.50
C TRP A 211 -8.43 32.83 33.89
N ARG A 212 -7.72 33.65 33.12
CA ARG A 212 -7.69 35.12 33.29
C ARG A 212 -9.07 35.73 33.16
N ALA A 213 -9.82 35.37 32.11
CA ALA A 213 -11.17 35.86 31.85
C ALA A 213 -12.18 35.49 32.98
N ARG A 214 -11.99 34.34 33.65
CA ARG A 214 -12.81 33.96 34.84
C ARG A 214 -12.47 34.79 36.08
N ARG A 215 -11.19 35.11 36.24
CA ARG A 215 -10.70 35.87 37.39
C ARG A 215 -11.18 37.34 37.35
N ASP A 216 -11.20 37.95 36.15
CA ASP A 216 -11.67 39.32 35.97
C ASP A 216 -13.17 39.42 36.25
N LYS A 217 -14.00 38.45 35.88
CA LYS A 217 -15.43 38.40 36.17
C LYS A 217 -15.75 38.20 37.66
N SER A 218 -14.87 37.60 38.44
CA SER A 218 -15.04 37.43 39.87
C SER A 218 -14.60 38.66 40.70
N GLY A 219 -13.89 39.63 40.11
CA GLY A 219 -13.47 40.87 40.73
C GLY A 219 -14.46 42.06 40.59
N GLU A 220 -15.44 41.97 39.66
CA GLU A 220 -16.45 43.03 39.44
C GLU A 220 -17.74 42.85 40.28
N GLY A 221 -17.77 41.89 41.18
CA GLY A 221 -18.95 41.53 41.97
C GLY A 221 -18.86 41.91 43.46
N ILE A 222 -18.13 43.02 43.83
CA ILE A 222 -18.11 43.58 45.20
C ILE A 222 -18.50 45.04 45.16
#